data_f4cc8c48f9feb983355590bf9808ad71
#
_entry.id   f4cc8c48f9feb983355590bf9808ad71
#
_cell.length_a   1.000
_cell.length_b   1.000
_cell.length_c   1.000
_cell.angle_alpha   90.00
_cell.angle_beta   90.00
_cell.angle_gamma   90.00
#
_symmetry.space_group_name_H-M   'P 1'
#
loop_
_entity.id
_entity.type
_entity.pdbx_description
1 polymer ?
#
loop_
_entity_poly.entity_id
_entity_poly.type
_entity_poly.pdbx_seq_one_letter_code
_entity_poly.pdbx_strand_id
1 'polypeptide(L)'
;MIIGIDLGTTNSLVTYFTEEGPKIIPNRLGKYLTPSVVSIDENNEIYVGETAKERELLYPGSSASVFKRDMGSNRKFQLANKKFTAEELSSFIIRSLCQDAESYLNEPVTEAVISVPAYFNDIRRKATKRAGELAGIKVERIISE
;
A
#
# COMPACT_ATOMS: atom_id res chain seq x y z
N MET A 1 2.39 -9.84 -15.25
CA MET A 1 1.02 -9.31 -15.04
C MET A 1 1.09 -7.91 -14.50
N ILE A 2 0.37 -7.00 -15.12
CA ILE A 2 0.26 -5.61 -14.68
C ILE A 2 -1.04 -5.45 -13.91
N ILE A 3 -0.98 -4.83 -12.74
CA ILE A 3 -2.15 -4.54 -11.91
C ILE A 3 -2.30 -3.03 -11.72
N GLY A 4 -3.49 -2.63 -11.29
CA GLY A 4 -3.74 -1.27 -10.86
C GLY A 4 -3.81 -1.20 -9.35
N ILE A 5 -3.20 -0.19 -8.75
CA ILE A 5 -3.23 0.03 -7.29
C ILE A 5 -3.79 1.41 -7.03
N ASP A 6 -4.82 1.47 -6.19
CA ASP A 6 -5.32 2.71 -5.63
C ASP A 6 -4.88 2.76 -4.17
N LEU A 7 -3.84 3.57 -3.92
CA LEU A 7 -3.27 3.71 -2.58
C LEU A 7 -3.98 4.86 -1.87
N GLY A 8 -5.09 4.55 -1.20
CA GLY A 8 -5.91 5.55 -0.53
C GLY A 8 -5.40 5.92 0.85
N THR A 9 -5.88 7.04 1.38
CA THR A 9 -5.53 7.51 2.72
C THR A 9 -6.06 6.57 3.80
N THR A 10 -7.29 6.13 3.64
CA THR A 10 -7.97 5.27 4.62
C THR A 10 -7.97 3.81 4.18
N ASN A 11 -8.27 3.57 2.91
CA ASN A 11 -8.32 2.21 2.34
C ASN A 11 -7.61 2.19 1.01
N SER A 12 -7.07 1.04 0.68
CA SER A 12 -6.40 0.79 -0.60
C SER A 12 -7.07 -0.39 -1.30
N LEU A 13 -6.91 -0.46 -2.61
CA LEU A 13 -7.44 -1.58 -3.38
C LEU A 13 -6.54 -1.89 -4.58
N VAL A 14 -6.71 -3.08 -5.11
CA VAL A 14 -5.97 -3.56 -6.27
C VAL A 14 -6.93 -4.08 -7.33
N THR A 15 -6.62 -3.79 -8.58
CA THR A 15 -7.43 -4.19 -9.73
C THR A 15 -6.58 -4.90 -10.76
N TYR A 16 -7.23 -5.65 -11.64
CA TYR A 16 -6.62 -6.20 -12.85
C TYR A 16 -7.51 -5.87 -14.04
N PHE A 17 -6.90 -5.82 -15.22
CA PHE A 17 -7.61 -5.40 -16.42
C PHE A 17 -8.12 -6.60 -17.18
N THR A 18 -9.40 -6.57 -17.54
CA THR A 18 -10.06 -7.59 -18.36
C THR A 18 -10.64 -6.92 -19.61
N GLU A 19 -11.14 -7.73 -20.54
CA GLU A 19 -11.83 -7.23 -21.72
C GLU A 19 -13.04 -6.38 -21.37
N GLU A 20 -13.63 -6.61 -20.20
CA GLU A 20 -14.79 -5.87 -19.70
C GLU A 20 -14.37 -4.65 -18.87
N GLY A 21 -13.08 -4.35 -18.80
CA GLY A 21 -12.55 -3.26 -18.01
C GLY A 21 -11.87 -3.73 -16.72
N PRO A 22 -11.49 -2.81 -15.84
CA PRO A 22 -10.82 -3.17 -14.60
C PRO A 22 -11.77 -3.86 -13.61
N LYS A 23 -11.26 -4.87 -12.92
CA LYS A 23 -12.00 -5.58 -11.87
C LYS A 23 -11.20 -5.55 -10.57
N ILE A 24 -11.89 -5.34 -9.45
CA ILE A 24 -11.24 -5.30 -8.14
C ILE A 24 -10.91 -6.71 -7.70
N ILE A 25 -9.70 -6.88 -7.17
CA ILE A 25 -9.25 -8.16 -6.62
C ILE A 25 -9.57 -8.16 -5.12
N PRO A 26 -10.25 -9.19 -4.61
CA PRO A 26 -10.46 -9.31 -3.17
C PRO A 26 -9.16 -9.62 -2.45
N ASN A 27 -9.01 -9.12 -1.25
CA ASN A 27 -7.86 -9.44 -0.42
C ASN A 27 -8.01 -10.85 0.21
N ARG A 28 -7.03 -11.28 0.99
CA ARG A 28 -7.03 -12.60 1.63
C ARG A 28 -8.20 -12.84 2.57
N LEU A 29 -8.88 -11.79 3.00
CA LEU A 29 -10.08 -11.88 3.82
C LEU A 29 -11.37 -11.85 2.99
N GLY A 30 -11.25 -11.82 1.66
CA GLY A 30 -12.38 -11.76 0.74
C GLY A 30 -13.02 -10.39 0.61
N LYS A 31 -12.35 -9.34 1.07
CA LYS A 31 -12.86 -7.96 1.02
C LYS A 31 -12.18 -7.17 -0.09
N TYR A 32 -12.91 -6.25 -0.69
CA TYR A 32 -12.39 -5.42 -1.78
C TYR A 32 -11.51 -4.27 -1.32
N LEU A 33 -11.69 -3.81 -0.08
CA LEU A 33 -10.89 -2.73 0.49
C LEU A 33 -9.95 -3.27 1.55
N THR A 34 -8.71 -2.82 1.49
CA THR A 34 -7.69 -3.12 2.48
C THR A 34 -7.39 -1.85 3.26
N PRO A 35 -7.60 -1.81 4.58
CA PRO A 35 -7.26 -0.62 5.35
C PRO A 35 -5.80 -0.23 5.18
N SER A 36 -5.55 1.07 4.97
CA SER A 36 -4.20 1.61 4.78
C SER A 36 -3.52 1.80 6.13
N VAL A 37 -3.34 0.71 6.85
CA VAL A 37 -2.78 0.67 8.20
C VAL A 37 -1.65 -0.35 8.23
N VAL A 38 -0.56 0.01 8.93
CA VAL A 38 0.60 -0.85 9.13
C VAL A 38 0.86 -0.95 10.64
N SER A 39 1.18 -2.14 11.11
CA SER A 39 1.55 -2.38 12.50
C SER A 39 2.74 -3.32 12.55
N ILE A 40 3.54 -3.20 13.60
CA ILE A 40 4.70 -4.08 13.82
C ILE A 40 4.60 -4.67 15.23
N ASP A 41 4.92 -5.96 15.39
CA ASP A 41 4.91 -6.59 16.70
C ASP A 41 6.31 -6.63 17.33
N GLU A 42 6.41 -7.23 18.51
CA GLU A 42 7.68 -7.33 19.22
C GLU A 42 8.71 -8.21 18.52
N ASN A 43 8.27 -9.04 17.58
CA ASN A 43 9.15 -9.89 16.78
C ASN A 43 9.52 -9.24 15.43
N ASN A 44 9.17 -7.95 15.26
CA ASN A 44 9.39 -7.19 14.03
C ASN A 44 8.58 -7.71 12.84
N GLU A 45 7.51 -8.46 13.07
CA GLU A 45 6.60 -8.84 12.00
C GLU A 45 5.70 -7.69 11.62
N ILE A 46 5.51 -7.51 10.32
CA ILE A 46 4.71 -6.43 9.74
C ILE A 46 3.31 -6.95 9.48
N TYR A 47 2.31 -6.22 9.95
CA TYR A 47 0.90 -6.47 9.65
C TYR A 47 0.36 -5.32 8.82
N VAL A 48 -0.49 -5.64 7.86
CA VAL A 48 -1.10 -4.66 6.96
C VAL A 48 -2.60 -4.94 6.88
N GLY A 49 -3.38 -3.88 6.77
CA GLY A 49 -4.81 -4.01 6.53
C GLY A 49 -5.63 -4.19 7.79
N GLU A 50 -6.62 -5.07 7.75
CA GLU A 50 -7.59 -5.25 8.84
C GLU A 50 -6.92 -5.65 10.15
N THR A 51 -5.97 -6.58 10.10
CA THR A 51 -5.22 -7.00 11.28
C THR A 51 -4.45 -5.84 11.90
N ALA A 52 -3.80 -5.02 11.04
CA ALA A 52 -3.08 -3.84 11.51
C ALA A 52 -4.02 -2.81 12.12
N LYS A 53 -5.21 -2.64 11.54
CA LYS A 53 -6.23 -1.73 12.07
C LYS A 53 -6.71 -2.15 13.45
N GLU A 54 -6.93 -3.44 13.65
CA GLU A 54 -7.28 -3.98 14.96
C GLU A 54 -6.14 -3.76 15.97
N ARG A 55 -4.90 -4.01 15.55
CA ARG A 55 -3.71 -3.77 16.38
C ARG A 55 -3.53 -2.30 16.72
N GLU A 56 -3.94 -1.39 15.87
CA GLU A 56 -3.85 0.05 16.14
C GLU A 56 -4.67 0.44 17.37
N LEU A 57 -5.80 -0.20 17.59
CA LEU A 57 -6.63 0.03 18.77
C LEU A 57 -5.94 -0.42 20.07
N LEU A 58 -5.21 -1.54 20.00
CA LEU A 58 -4.56 -2.13 21.16
C LEU A 58 -3.12 -1.63 21.34
N TYR A 59 -2.42 -1.36 20.24
CA TYR A 59 -1.01 -1.00 20.24
C TYR A 59 -0.79 0.23 19.35
N PRO A 60 -1.34 1.40 19.73
CA PRO A 60 -1.21 2.60 18.89
C PRO A 60 0.23 3.06 18.70
N GLY A 61 1.12 2.79 19.67
CA GLY A 61 2.53 3.11 19.56
C GLY A 61 3.32 2.21 18.62
N SER A 62 2.70 1.15 18.11
CA SER A 62 3.32 0.19 17.19
C SER A 62 2.61 0.16 15.84
N SER A 63 1.74 1.13 15.57
CA SER A 63 0.90 1.16 14.38
C SER A 63 0.89 2.54 13.75
N ALA A 64 0.65 2.60 12.45
CA ALA A 64 0.54 3.86 11.72
C ALA A 64 -0.58 3.79 10.69
N SER A 65 -1.30 4.90 10.56
CA SER A 65 -2.32 5.11 9.56
C SER A 65 -2.24 6.57 9.07
N VAL A 66 -2.98 6.90 8.02
CA VAL A 66 -3.09 8.27 7.50
C VAL A 66 -1.71 8.89 7.19
N PHE A 67 -0.80 8.10 6.61
CA PHE A 67 0.56 8.57 6.30
C PHE A 67 0.74 9.00 4.83
N LYS A 68 -0.27 8.82 4.00
CA LYS A 68 -0.20 9.20 2.57
C LYS A 68 0.09 10.69 2.40
N ARG A 69 -0.38 11.54 3.31
CA ARG A 69 -0.16 12.98 3.26
C ARG A 69 1.32 13.37 3.39
N ASP A 70 2.10 12.48 3.97
CA ASP A 70 3.52 12.72 4.25
C ASP A 70 4.44 12.09 3.20
N MET A 71 3.89 11.66 2.07
CA MET A 71 4.67 11.18 0.96
C MET A 71 5.59 12.29 0.45
N GLY A 72 6.87 11.98 0.36
CA GLY A 72 7.88 12.95 -0.08
C GLY A 72 8.35 13.91 1.02
N SER A 73 7.82 13.82 2.25
CA SER A 73 8.27 14.63 3.37
C SER A 73 9.40 13.94 4.14
N ASN A 74 9.99 14.65 5.08
CA ASN A 74 11.03 14.12 5.97
C ASN A 74 10.47 13.49 7.23
N ARG A 75 9.14 13.47 7.38
CA ARG A 75 8.50 12.94 8.58
C ARG A 75 8.80 11.46 8.75
N LYS A 76 9.14 11.07 9.97
CA LYS A 76 9.31 9.67 10.36
C LYS A 76 8.16 9.26 11.27
N PHE A 77 7.68 8.05 11.07
CA PHE A 77 6.64 7.45 11.90
C PHE A 77 7.30 6.40 12.78
N GLN A 78 7.10 6.52 14.09
CA GLN A 78 7.67 5.56 15.02
C GLN A 78 6.69 4.42 15.29
N LEU A 79 7.10 3.21 14.97
CA LEU A 79 6.35 1.99 15.25
C LEU A 79 7.22 1.14 16.18
N ALA A 80 6.83 1.05 17.45
CA ALA A 80 7.63 0.44 18.50
C ALA A 80 8.99 1.14 18.62
N ASN A 81 10.10 0.45 18.39
CA ASN A 81 11.44 1.04 18.47
C ASN A 81 12.03 1.37 17.10
N LYS A 82 11.24 1.31 16.03
CA LYS A 82 11.69 1.57 14.67
C LYS A 82 11.02 2.81 14.10
N LYS A 83 11.69 3.44 13.14
CA LYS A 83 11.17 4.62 12.45
C LYS A 83 11.06 4.33 10.96
N PHE A 84 9.95 4.76 10.36
CA PHE A 84 9.66 4.54 8.95
C PHE A 84 9.23 5.83 8.28
N THR A 85 9.60 5.99 7.02
CA THR A 85 9.05 7.06 6.17
C THR A 85 7.66 6.65 5.67
N ALA A 86 6.90 7.62 5.16
CA ALA A 86 5.62 7.32 4.51
C ALA A 86 5.81 6.38 3.31
N GLU A 87 6.90 6.52 2.56
CA GLU A 87 7.23 5.63 1.43
C GLU A 87 7.43 4.19 1.89
N GLU A 88 8.15 4.01 2.99
CA GLU A 88 8.38 2.66 3.54
C GLU A 88 7.07 2.02 4.01
N LEU A 89 6.24 2.78 4.72
CA LEU A 89 4.92 2.28 5.17
C LEU A 89 4.03 1.94 3.97
N SER A 90 4.02 2.80 2.95
CA SER A 90 3.27 2.57 1.73
C SER A 90 3.77 1.32 0.99
N SER A 91 5.08 1.06 1.03
CA SER A 91 5.65 -0.13 0.38
C SER A 91 5.13 -1.43 1.01
N PHE A 92 4.89 -1.45 2.31
CA PHE A 92 4.31 -2.61 2.97
C PHE A 92 2.89 -2.86 2.49
N ILE A 93 2.10 -1.80 2.31
CA ILE A 93 0.74 -1.90 1.79
C ILE A 93 0.76 -2.40 0.35
N ILE A 94 1.61 -1.82 -0.49
CA ILE A 94 1.74 -2.21 -1.90
C ILE A 94 2.13 -3.69 -2.00
N ARG A 95 3.09 -4.13 -1.19
CA ARG A 95 3.51 -5.54 -1.17
C ARG A 95 2.35 -6.46 -0.80
N SER A 96 1.57 -6.09 0.21
CA SER A 96 0.40 -6.88 0.64
C SER A 96 -0.64 -6.99 -0.46
N LEU A 97 -0.92 -5.88 -1.15
CA LEU A 97 -1.85 -5.87 -2.28
C LEU A 97 -1.34 -6.74 -3.44
N CYS A 98 -0.04 -6.70 -3.72
CA CYS A 98 0.56 -7.54 -4.76
C CYS A 98 0.46 -9.02 -4.40
N GLN A 99 0.68 -9.38 -3.14
CA GLN A 99 0.55 -10.76 -2.67
C GLN A 99 -0.89 -11.24 -2.80
N ASP A 100 -1.86 -10.40 -2.46
CA ASP A 100 -3.28 -10.73 -2.64
C ASP A 100 -3.62 -10.95 -4.11
N ALA A 101 -3.09 -10.10 -4.99
CA ALA A 101 -3.29 -10.22 -6.44
C ALA A 101 -2.66 -11.50 -6.98
N GLU A 102 -1.45 -11.83 -6.57
CA GLU A 102 -0.77 -13.06 -6.99
C GLU A 102 -1.54 -14.30 -6.58
N SER A 103 -2.06 -14.31 -5.34
CA SER A 103 -2.86 -15.43 -4.86
C SER A 103 -4.17 -15.58 -5.63
N TYR A 104 -4.83 -14.47 -5.92
CA TYR A 104 -6.12 -14.48 -6.61
C TYR A 104 -5.97 -14.87 -8.08
N LEU A 105 -4.97 -14.30 -8.76
CA LEU A 105 -4.76 -14.51 -10.20
C LEU A 105 -3.93 -15.77 -10.49
N ASN A 106 -3.27 -16.31 -9.47
CA ASN A 106 -2.35 -17.44 -9.59
C ASN A 106 -1.24 -17.16 -10.62
N GLU A 107 -0.73 -15.95 -10.61
CA GLU A 107 0.34 -15.46 -11.49
C GLU A 107 1.25 -14.49 -10.74
N PRO A 108 2.55 -14.40 -11.11
CA PRO A 108 3.42 -13.39 -10.54
C PRO A 108 2.96 -11.99 -10.95
N VAL A 109 3.03 -11.05 -10.02
CA VAL A 109 2.77 -9.64 -10.27
C VAL A 109 4.10 -8.88 -10.19
N THR A 110 4.52 -8.31 -11.30
CA THR A 110 5.83 -7.66 -11.43
C THR A 110 5.72 -6.17 -11.71
N GLU A 111 4.58 -5.70 -12.18
CA GLU A 111 4.38 -4.33 -12.62
C GLU A 111 3.04 -3.80 -12.13
N ALA A 112 2.99 -2.49 -11.85
CA ALA A 112 1.75 -1.84 -11.44
C ALA A 112 1.63 -0.43 -12.01
N VAL A 113 0.39 -0.03 -12.20
CA VAL A 113 0.01 1.36 -12.40
C VAL A 113 -0.59 1.83 -11.07
N ILE A 114 -0.09 2.94 -10.52
CA ILE A 114 -0.55 3.43 -9.23
C ILE A 114 -1.28 4.75 -9.44
N SER A 115 -2.50 4.87 -8.90
CA SER A 115 -3.26 6.11 -8.96
C SER A 115 -2.97 6.96 -7.73
N VAL A 116 -2.92 8.27 -7.95
CA VAL A 116 -2.68 9.26 -6.90
C VAL A 116 -3.71 10.38 -7.00
N PRO A 117 -3.94 11.13 -5.90
CA PRO A 117 -4.81 12.29 -5.97
C PRO A 117 -4.31 13.32 -6.98
N ALA A 118 -5.23 14.04 -7.62
CA ALA A 118 -4.88 15.05 -8.60
C ALA A 118 -4.01 16.18 -8.01
N TYR A 119 -4.12 16.42 -6.70
CA TYR A 119 -3.33 17.46 -6.03
C TYR A 119 -1.87 17.05 -5.74
N PHE A 120 -1.48 15.80 -5.98
CA PHE A 120 -0.10 15.38 -5.76
C PHE A 120 0.84 16.10 -6.73
N ASN A 121 1.89 16.72 -6.17
CA ASN A 121 2.94 17.36 -6.94
C ASN A 121 3.99 16.31 -7.37
N ASP A 122 5.02 16.75 -8.07
CA ASP A 122 6.09 15.89 -8.58
C ASP A 122 6.81 15.14 -7.46
N ILE A 123 7.07 15.81 -6.34
CA ILE A 123 7.77 15.20 -5.21
C ILE A 123 6.97 14.03 -4.66
N ARG A 124 5.66 14.20 -4.48
CA ARG A 124 4.78 13.15 -3.97
C ARG A 124 4.59 12.01 -4.98
N ARG A 125 4.56 12.32 -6.27
CA ARG A 125 4.47 11.30 -7.33
C ARG A 125 5.75 10.45 -7.37
N LYS A 126 6.92 11.06 -7.26
CA LYS A 126 8.19 10.36 -7.19
C LYS A 126 8.29 9.51 -5.92
N ALA A 127 7.80 10.01 -4.80
CA ALA A 127 7.75 9.25 -3.55
C ALA A 127 6.86 8.02 -3.67
N THR A 128 5.73 8.14 -4.35
CA THR A 128 4.82 7.01 -4.61
C THR A 128 5.51 5.97 -5.49
N LYS A 129 6.23 6.40 -6.51
CA LYS A 129 7.01 5.50 -7.36
C LYS A 129 8.07 4.75 -6.53
N ARG A 130 8.79 5.46 -5.65
CA ARG A 130 9.78 4.82 -4.76
C ARG A 130 9.13 3.80 -3.85
N ALA A 131 7.93 4.07 -3.34
CA ALA A 131 7.21 3.11 -2.50
C ALA A 131 6.94 1.80 -3.25
N GLY A 132 6.54 1.88 -4.51
CA GLY A 132 6.36 0.72 -5.37
C GLY A 132 7.67 -0.04 -5.58
N GLU A 133 8.75 0.69 -5.86
CA GLU A 133 10.07 0.08 -6.04
C GLU A 133 10.56 -0.60 -4.76
N LEU A 134 10.33 0.01 -3.61
CA LEU A 134 10.66 -0.61 -2.30
C LEU A 134 9.85 -1.89 -2.07
N ALA A 135 8.64 -1.97 -2.61
CA ALA A 135 7.81 -3.17 -2.53
C ALA A 135 8.27 -4.27 -3.51
N GLY A 136 9.22 -3.97 -4.38
CA GLY A 136 9.77 -4.94 -5.31
C GLY A 136 9.06 -5.03 -6.65
N ILE A 137 8.25 -4.04 -7.01
CA ILE A 137 7.56 -4.02 -8.30
C ILE A 137 8.04 -2.87 -9.16
N LYS A 138 7.89 -3.03 -10.48
CA LYS A 138 8.11 -1.94 -11.42
C LYS A 138 6.86 -1.09 -11.49
N VAL A 139 6.99 0.20 -11.24
CA VAL A 139 5.88 1.14 -11.41
C VAL A 139 5.87 1.61 -12.84
N GLU A 140 4.91 1.12 -13.61
CA GLU A 140 4.80 1.41 -15.04
C GLU A 140 4.44 2.87 -15.26
N ARG A 141 3.49 3.39 -14.48
CA ARG A 141 3.16 4.81 -14.48
C ARG A 141 2.39 5.19 -13.21
N ILE A 142 2.43 6.49 -12.92
CA ILE A 142 1.60 7.12 -11.90
C ILE A 142 0.52 7.90 -12.63
N ILE A 143 -0.74 7.69 -12.28
CA ILE A 143 -1.86 8.38 -12.92
C ILE A 143 -2.65 9.18 -11.88
N SER A 144 -3.25 10.28 -12.33
CA SER A 144 -4.14 11.09 -11.48
C SER A 144 -5.54 10.50 -11.44
N GLU A 145 -6.11 10.53 -10.27
CA GLU A 145 -7.52 10.17 -10.07
C GLU A 145 -8.46 11.19 -10.69
#